data_b1e4bb09ba3cda2b603ebce77a8fe6df
#
_entry.id   b1e4bb09ba3cda2b603ebce77a8fe6df
#
_cell.length_a   1.000
_cell.length_b   1.000
_cell.length_c   1.000
_cell.angle_alpha   90.00
_cell.angle_beta   90.00
_cell.angle_gamma   90.00
#
_symmetry.space_group_name_H-M   'P 1'
#
loop_
_entity.id
_entity.type
_entity.pdbx_description
1 polymer ?
#
loop_
_entity_poly.entity_id
_entity_poly.type
_entity_poly.pdbx_seq_one_letter_code
_entity_poly.pdbx_strand_id
1 'polypeptide(L)'
;MFNTSLHLDEKCHSQPRIAALLTCGDNIMPLAWHMPVSKEPLRYAVAVRSENHTHTLLKKNKEFALNFLDVSYQDAYQLCGEVHGDNVDKFELSGLHKKNAHTIETTLIEEAYMIYECTLIDIISYGDHDLFIAEVNLILNKETKDAKPTLFMGKGYYDTVKGEPIRLQRSSDV
;
A
#
# COMPACT_ATOMS: atom_id res chain seq x y z
N MET A 1 -23.46 -21.03 -15.36
CA MET A 1 -22.93 -22.11 -14.49
C MET A 1 -21.85 -21.47 -13.63
N PHE A 2 -21.90 -21.64 -12.28
CA PHE A 2 -20.88 -21.10 -11.37
C PHE A 2 -19.77 -22.16 -11.18
N ASN A 3 -18.52 -21.73 -11.25
CA ASN A 3 -17.39 -22.51 -10.79
C ASN A 3 -17.18 -22.21 -9.30
N THR A 4 -16.85 -23.23 -8.52
CA THR A 4 -16.58 -23.10 -7.08
C THR A 4 -15.09 -23.22 -6.80
N SER A 5 -14.54 -22.33 -5.99
CA SER A 5 -13.15 -22.38 -5.50
C SER A 5 -13.07 -21.84 -4.09
N LEU A 6 -12.24 -22.46 -3.25
CA LEU A 6 -11.89 -21.96 -1.91
C LEU A 6 -10.55 -21.20 -1.91
N HIS A 7 -9.93 -21.06 -3.08
CA HIS A 7 -8.64 -20.39 -3.22
C HIS A 7 -8.81 -19.07 -3.96
N LEU A 8 -8.09 -18.05 -3.50
CA LEU A 8 -7.83 -16.82 -4.25
C LEU A 8 -6.85 -17.17 -5.37
N ASP A 9 -7.38 -17.72 -6.44
CA ASP A 9 -6.61 -18.09 -7.60
C ASP A 9 -6.41 -16.91 -8.56
N GLU A 10 -5.78 -17.21 -9.68
CA GLU A 10 -5.51 -16.28 -10.76
C GLU A 10 -6.77 -15.62 -11.36
N LYS A 11 -7.94 -16.15 -11.08
CA LYS A 11 -9.23 -15.67 -11.58
C LYS A 11 -10.04 -14.95 -10.52
N CYS A 12 -9.42 -14.61 -9.38
CA CYS A 12 -10.09 -13.84 -8.33
C CYS A 12 -10.47 -12.46 -8.85
N HIS A 13 -11.76 -12.26 -9.06
CA HIS A 13 -12.32 -11.00 -9.55
C HIS A 13 -12.60 -9.98 -8.43
N SER A 14 -12.03 -10.15 -7.24
CA SER A 14 -12.05 -9.13 -6.18
C SER A 14 -11.06 -7.97 -6.44
N GLN A 15 -10.53 -7.89 -7.62
CA GLN A 15 -9.71 -6.81 -8.16
C GLN A 15 -10.59 -5.84 -8.97
N PRO A 16 -10.16 -4.59 -9.22
CA PRO A 16 -8.87 -4.02 -8.82
C PRO A 16 -8.83 -3.56 -7.36
N ARG A 17 -7.63 -3.42 -6.81
CA ARG A 17 -7.35 -2.79 -5.50
C ARG A 17 -6.33 -1.68 -5.66
N ILE A 18 -6.47 -0.61 -4.89
CA ILE A 18 -5.43 0.43 -4.84
C ILE A 18 -4.14 -0.22 -4.36
N ALA A 19 -3.04 0.01 -5.09
CA ALA A 19 -1.71 -0.42 -4.70
C ALA A 19 -0.98 0.72 -3.99
N ALA A 20 -0.21 0.37 -2.95
CA ALA A 20 0.71 1.27 -2.28
C ALA A 20 2.10 0.62 -2.25
N LEU A 21 3.16 1.42 -2.11
CA LEU A 21 4.48 0.96 -1.70
C LEU A 21 4.59 1.18 -0.19
N LEU A 22 4.62 0.08 0.57
CA LEU A 22 4.88 0.12 2.00
C LEU A 22 6.38 0.24 2.21
N THR A 23 6.81 1.25 2.97
CA THR A 23 8.18 1.37 3.45
C THR A 23 8.26 1.06 4.93
N CYS A 24 9.33 0.34 5.37
CA CYS A 24 9.66 0.07 6.76
C CYS A 24 11.18 0.07 6.92
N GLY A 25 11.73 1.05 7.63
CA GLY A 25 13.13 1.44 7.46
C GLY A 25 13.37 1.88 6.01
N ASP A 26 14.43 1.36 5.38
CA ASP A 26 14.75 1.60 3.96
C ASP A 26 14.20 0.51 3.02
N ASN A 27 13.47 -0.48 3.54
CA ASN A 27 12.89 -1.51 2.69
C ASN A 27 11.57 -1.06 2.07
N ILE A 28 11.33 -1.45 0.82
CA ILE A 28 10.09 -1.18 0.07
C ILE A 28 9.39 -2.50 -0.26
N MET A 29 8.07 -2.54 -0.11
CA MET A 29 7.23 -3.67 -0.51
C MET A 29 5.95 -3.20 -1.19
N PRO A 30 5.61 -3.69 -2.40
CA PRO A 30 4.30 -3.42 -2.99
C PRO A 30 3.20 -4.11 -2.19
N LEU A 31 2.11 -3.39 -1.96
CA LEU A 31 1.01 -3.84 -1.12
C LEU A 31 -0.33 -3.47 -1.74
N ALA A 32 -1.24 -4.45 -1.85
CA ALA A 32 -2.63 -4.26 -2.26
C ALA A 32 -3.65 -4.76 -1.22
N TRP A 33 -3.18 -5.37 -0.13
CA TRP A 33 -4.02 -5.82 0.97
C TRP A 33 -3.92 -4.84 2.13
N HIS A 34 -4.65 -3.74 2.00
CA HIS A 34 -4.72 -2.68 3.00
C HIS A 34 -6.08 -2.00 3.00
N MET A 35 -6.49 -1.44 4.13
CA MET A 35 -7.77 -0.73 4.25
C MET A 35 -7.83 0.17 5.49
N PRO A 36 -8.64 1.27 5.48
CA PRO A 36 -8.99 1.98 6.69
C PRO A 36 -9.87 1.10 7.59
N VAL A 37 -9.63 1.11 8.90
CA VAL A 37 -10.41 0.36 9.90
C VAL A 37 -11.10 1.25 10.94
N SER A 38 -10.70 2.51 11.07
CA SER A 38 -11.33 3.52 11.91
C SER A 38 -11.13 4.90 11.32
N LYS A 39 -12.11 5.77 11.50
CA LYS A 39 -12.04 7.17 11.06
C LYS A 39 -11.61 8.10 12.19
N GLU A 40 -12.02 7.82 13.42
CA GLU A 40 -11.76 8.64 14.61
C GLU A 40 -11.45 7.74 15.81
N PRO A 41 -10.20 7.59 16.26
CA PRO A 41 -8.99 8.03 15.57
C PRO A 41 -8.78 7.30 14.21
N LEU A 42 -8.03 7.93 13.31
CA LEU A 42 -7.75 7.31 12.01
C LEU A 42 -6.81 6.13 12.19
N ARG A 43 -7.31 4.95 11.84
CA ARG A 43 -6.55 3.70 11.89
C ARG A 43 -6.59 2.99 10.56
N TYR A 44 -5.49 2.34 10.24
CA TYR A 44 -5.30 1.65 8.98
C TYR A 44 -4.73 0.26 9.20
N ALA A 45 -5.18 -0.71 8.40
CA ALA A 45 -4.72 -2.08 8.46
C ALA A 45 -3.94 -2.44 7.19
N VAL A 46 -2.88 -3.23 7.37
CA VAL A 46 -2.12 -3.86 6.29
C VAL A 46 -1.96 -5.34 6.59
N ALA A 47 -2.19 -6.21 5.58
CA ALA A 47 -1.97 -7.64 5.72
C ALA A 47 -0.66 -8.03 5.04
N VAL A 48 0.24 -8.62 5.79
CA VAL A 48 1.59 -8.98 5.32
C VAL A 48 1.87 -10.44 5.63
N ARG A 49 2.36 -11.15 4.62
CA ARG A 49 2.74 -12.56 4.71
C ARG A 49 3.89 -12.76 5.69
N SER A 50 3.81 -13.80 6.52
CA SER A 50 4.84 -14.10 7.54
C SER A 50 6.24 -14.37 6.95
N GLU A 51 6.30 -14.84 5.69
CA GLU A 51 7.54 -15.11 4.96
C GLU A 51 8.23 -13.85 4.41
N ASN A 52 7.51 -12.72 4.31
CA ASN A 52 8.07 -11.50 3.76
C ASN A 52 9.07 -10.85 4.72
N HIS A 53 10.20 -10.38 4.21
CA HIS A 53 11.18 -9.62 5.01
C HIS A 53 10.53 -8.42 5.72
N THR A 54 9.63 -7.72 5.04
CA THR A 54 8.86 -6.59 5.60
C THR A 54 8.09 -6.98 6.86
N HIS A 55 7.57 -8.20 6.96
CA HIS A 55 6.88 -8.69 8.16
C HIS A 55 7.77 -8.65 9.41
N THR A 56 9.02 -9.11 9.27
CA THR A 56 10.02 -9.05 10.35
C THR A 56 10.35 -7.60 10.71
N LEU A 57 10.51 -6.73 9.71
CA LEU A 57 10.79 -5.30 9.93
C LEU A 57 9.64 -4.61 10.66
N LEU A 58 8.38 -4.86 10.28
CA LEU A 58 7.21 -4.29 10.95
C LEU A 58 7.12 -4.69 12.42
N LYS A 59 7.43 -5.95 12.75
CA LYS A 59 7.47 -6.43 14.13
C LYS A 59 8.59 -5.78 14.94
N LYS A 60 9.72 -5.47 14.30
CA LYS A 60 10.89 -4.85 14.94
C LYS A 60 10.71 -3.34 15.11
N ASN A 61 10.38 -2.62 14.03
CA ASN A 61 10.39 -1.16 14.01
C ASN A 61 9.10 -0.56 14.57
N LYS A 62 7.99 -1.30 14.54
CA LYS A 62 6.67 -0.87 15.02
C LYS A 62 6.12 0.37 14.32
N GLU A 63 6.58 0.63 13.09
CA GLU A 63 6.19 1.76 12.27
C GLU A 63 6.36 1.44 10.78
N PHE A 64 5.63 2.15 9.94
CA PHE A 64 5.75 2.06 8.48
C PHE A 64 5.14 3.28 7.81
N ALA A 65 5.42 3.47 6.53
CA ALA A 65 4.66 4.39 5.71
C ALA A 65 3.99 3.69 4.54
N LEU A 66 2.80 4.19 4.15
CA LEU A 66 2.13 3.82 2.90
C LEU A 66 2.31 4.96 1.90
N ASN A 67 3.01 4.68 0.82
CA ASN A 67 3.30 5.64 -0.23
C ASN A 67 2.45 5.31 -1.45
N PHE A 68 1.57 6.22 -1.86
CA PHE A 68 0.69 6.06 -3.02
C PHE A 68 1.28 6.83 -4.20
N LEU A 69 1.68 6.10 -5.24
CA LEU A 69 2.31 6.66 -6.42
C LEU A 69 1.35 6.66 -7.62
N ASP A 70 1.57 7.59 -8.52
CA ASP A 70 0.89 7.63 -9.82
C ASP A 70 1.20 6.36 -10.64
N VAL A 71 0.28 5.94 -11.49
CA VAL A 71 0.41 4.73 -12.32
C VAL A 71 1.63 4.76 -13.25
N SER A 72 2.17 5.93 -13.55
CA SER A 72 3.43 6.06 -14.32
C SER A 72 4.64 5.41 -13.63
N TYR A 73 4.53 5.13 -12.31
CA TYR A 73 5.55 4.41 -11.53
C TYR A 73 5.27 2.91 -11.39
N GLN A 74 4.40 2.31 -12.23
CA GLN A 74 4.04 0.89 -12.13
C GLN A 74 5.26 -0.06 -12.16
N ASP A 75 6.32 0.31 -12.89
CA ASP A 75 7.55 -0.50 -12.98
C ASP A 75 8.26 -0.58 -11.62
N ALA A 76 8.20 0.47 -10.79
CA ALA A 76 8.75 0.45 -9.44
C ALA A 76 8.01 -0.54 -8.53
N TYR A 77 6.69 -0.68 -8.68
CA TYR A 77 5.93 -1.70 -7.96
C TYR A 77 6.39 -3.10 -8.33
N GLN A 78 6.57 -3.38 -9.63
CA GLN A 78 7.04 -4.68 -10.09
C GLN A 78 8.45 -4.97 -9.56
N LEU A 79 9.41 -4.07 -9.79
CA LEU A 79 10.80 -4.24 -9.37
C LEU A 79 10.93 -4.46 -7.86
N CYS A 80 10.22 -3.67 -7.04
CA CYS A 80 10.24 -3.82 -5.58
C CYS A 80 9.60 -5.14 -5.11
N GLY A 81 8.70 -5.74 -5.90
CA GLY A 81 8.04 -7.02 -5.60
C GLY A 81 8.86 -8.24 -5.97
N GLU A 82 9.73 -8.13 -6.98
CA GLU A 82 10.53 -9.25 -7.50
C GLU A 82 11.77 -9.57 -6.65
N VAL A 83 12.25 -8.62 -5.84
CA VAL A 83 13.47 -8.78 -5.06
C VAL A 83 13.24 -8.78 -3.55
N HIS A 84 14.02 -9.57 -2.82
CA HIS A 84 14.03 -9.55 -1.36
C HIS A 84 14.87 -8.38 -0.84
N GLY A 85 14.31 -7.63 0.11
CA GLY A 85 14.89 -6.37 0.59
C GLY A 85 16.07 -6.50 1.58
N ASP A 86 16.51 -7.72 1.87
CA ASP A 86 17.67 -7.99 2.74
C ASP A 86 19.01 -7.91 1.99
N ASN A 87 19.00 -7.97 0.66
CA ASN A 87 20.20 -8.04 -0.18
C ASN A 87 20.33 -6.92 -1.23
N VAL A 88 19.32 -6.03 -1.34
CA VAL A 88 19.25 -5.03 -2.42
C VAL A 88 18.71 -3.72 -1.90
N ASP A 89 19.37 -2.59 -2.22
CA ASP A 89 18.79 -1.26 -2.05
C ASP A 89 17.69 -1.05 -3.11
N LYS A 90 16.45 -1.14 -2.66
CA LYS A 90 15.28 -1.04 -3.54
C LYS A 90 15.03 0.40 -4.03
N PHE A 91 15.50 1.42 -3.33
CA PHE A 91 15.45 2.80 -3.80
C PHE A 91 16.37 2.96 -5.02
N GLU A 92 17.62 2.49 -4.93
CA GLU A 92 18.55 2.51 -6.05
C GLU A 92 18.03 1.70 -7.24
N LEU A 93 17.53 0.46 -6.98
CA LEU A 93 17.01 -0.43 -8.02
C LEU A 93 15.82 0.16 -8.77
N SER A 94 14.88 0.78 -8.07
CA SER A 94 13.64 1.31 -8.66
C SER A 94 13.76 2.74 -9.17
N GLY A 95 14.88 3.44 -8.89
CA GLY A 95 15.06 4.86 -9.21
C GLY A 95 14.19 5.81 -8.39
N LEU A 96 13.60 5.33 -7.29
CA LEU A 96 12.82 6.15 -6.37
C LEU A 96 13.75 6.94 -5.42
N HIS A 97 13.33 8.14 -5.03
CA HIS A 97 14.12 8.99 -4.15
C HIS A 97 13.64 8.92 -2.70
N LYS A 98 14.62 8.89 -1.79
CA LYS A 98 14.37 8.89 -0.35
C LYS A 98 13.95 10.27 0.13
N LYS A 99 12.95 10.29 1.03
CA LYS A 99 12.48 11.48 1.73
C LYS A 99 12.40 11.19 3.23
N ASN A 100 12.78 12.14 4.06
CA ASN A 100 12.66 12.01 5.51
C ASN A 100 11.19 12.10 5.93
N ALA A 101 10.81 11.26 6.88
CA ALA A 101 9.52 11.34 7.54
C ALA A 101 9.47 12.46 8.59
N HIS A 102 8.26 12.75 9.11
CA HIS A 102 8.02 13.79 10.10
C HIS A 102 7.74 13.22 11.49
N THR A 103 7.08 12.07 11.57
CA THR A 103 6.59 11.49 12.83
C THR A 103 7.11 10.08 13.11
N ILE A 104 7.84 9.50 12.18
CA ILE A 104 8.44 8.17 12.25
C ILE A 104 9.88 8.20 11.72
N GLU A 105 10.65 7.14 11.96
CA GLU A 105 12.04 7.02 11.46
C GLU A 105 12.14 6.35 10.09
N THR A 106 11.02 5.80 9.60
CA THR A 106 10.96 5.09 8.32
C THR A 106 11.12 6.05 7.13
N THR A 107 11.91 5.66 6.15
CA THR A 107 12.11 6.43 4.91
C THR A 107 10.82 6.48 4.08
N LEU A 108 10.45 7.67 3.60
CA LEU A 108 9.35 7.90 2.67
C LEU A 108 9.84 7.91 1.22
N ILE A 109 8.89 7.83 0.28
CA ILE A 109 9.15 7.93 -1.16
C ILE A 109 8.77 9.33 -1.65
N GLU A 110 9.76 10.07 -2.20
CA GLU A 110 9.55 11.47 -2.65
C GLU A 110 8.51 11.58 -3.78
N GLU A 111 8.41 10.59 -4.66
CA GLU A 111 7.51 10.58 -5.82
C GLU A 111 6.04 10.37 -5.43
N ALA A 112 5.75 9.88 -4.23
CA ALA A 112 4.39 9.63 -3.80
C ALA A 112 3.54 10.91 -3.81
N TYR A 113 2.30 10.80 -4.32
CA TYR A 113 1.34 11.91 -4.27
C TYR A 113 0.60 11.96 -2.93
N MET A 114 0.53 10.85 -2.20
CA MET A 114 -0.03 10.74 -0.86
C MET A 114 0.78 9.76 -0.03
N ILE A 115 1.05 10.10 1.22
CA ILE A 115 1.80 9.25 2.16
C ILE A 115 1.06 9.23 3.49
N TYR A 116 0.95 8.03 4.09
CA TYR A 116 0.48 7.84 5.47
C TYR A 116 1.67 7.41 6.33
N GLU A 117 2.02 8.22 7.32
CA GLU A 117 2.98 7.83 8.37
C GLU A 117 2.23 7.13 9.50
N CYS A 118 2.64 5.90 9.82
CA CYS A 118 1.87 4.99 10.66
C CYS A 118 2.69 4.42 11.81
N THR A 119 2.14 4.42 13.02
CA THR A 119 2.68 3.71 14.18
C THR A 119 1.81 2.49 14.49
N LEU A 120 2.45 1.32 14.59
CA LEU A 120 1.77 0.06 14.85
C LEU A 120 1.18 0.02 16.26
N ILE A 121 -0.09 -0.38 16.37
CA ILE A 121 -0.81 -0.51 17.65
C ILE A 121 -1.20 -1.95 17.96
N ASP A 122 -1.40 -2.81 16.95
CA ASP A 122 -1.80 -4.20 17.16
C ASP A 122 -1.36 -5.11 16.02
N ILE A 123 -1.22 -6.41 16.31
CA ILE A 123 -0.91 -7.45 15.33
C ILE A 123 -1.83 -8.64 15.59
N ILE A 124 -2.61 -9.00 14.57
CA ILE A 124 -3.55 -10.11 14.63
C ILE A 124 -3.15 -11.16 13.60
N SER A 125 -2.87 -12.38 14.05
CA SER A 125 -2.45 -13.47 13.15
C SER A 125 -3.65 -14.19 12.55
N TYR A 126 -3.67 -14.26 11.21
CA TYR A 126 -4.67 -15.00 10.45
C TYR A 126 -4.03 -15.81 9.32
N GLY A 127 -3.97 -17.13 9.49
CA GLY A 127 -3.48 -18.02 8.44
C GLY A 127 -2.02 -17.72 8.05
N ASP A 128 -1.79 -17.44 6.76
CA ASP A 128 -0.48 -17.14 6.18
C ASP A 128 -0.10 -15.64 6.22
N HIS A 129 -1.02 -14.78 6.71
CA HIS A 129 -0.80 -13.36 6.87
C HIS A 129 -1.07 -12.91 8.30
N ASP A 130 -0.27 -11.95 8.78
CA ASP A 130 -0.58 -11.15 9.95
C ASP A 130 -1.22 -9.83 9.50
N LEU A 131 -2.27 -9.42 10.22
CA LEU A 131 -2.90 -8.13 10.07
C LEU A 131 -2.26 -7.15 11.05
N PHE A 132 -1.56 -6.16 10.52
CA PHE A 132 -0.93 -5.08 11.27
C PHE A 132 -1.87 -3.90 11.32
N ILE A 133 -2.34 -3.54 12.51
CA ILE A 133 -3.22 -2.39 12.76
C ILE A 133 -2.35 -1.23 13.24
N ALA A 134 -2.46 -0.08 12.61
CA ALA A 134 -1.69 1.11 12.95
C ALA A 134 -2.57 2.35 13.09
N GLU A 135 -2.13 3.27 13.93
CA GLU A 135 -2.62 4.64 13.94
C GLU A 135 -1.91 5.45 12.85
N VAL A 136 -2.66 6.23 12.10
CA VAL A 136 -2.11 7.14 11.10
C VAL A 136 -1.77 8.46 11.81
N ASN A 137 -0.48 8.70 12.03
CA ASN A 137 0.02 9.88 12.73
C ASN A 137 -0.08 11.14 11.87
N LEU A 138 0.18 11.00 10.57
CA LEU A 138 0.24 12.10 9.62
C LEU A 138 -0.12 11.63 8.22
N ILE A 139 -0.84 12.46 7.48
CA ILE A 139 -1.07 12.32 6.05
C ILE A 139 -0.35 13.45 5.33
N LEU A 140 0.57 13.11 4.44
CA LEU A 140 1.18 14.03 3.49
C LEU A 140 0.45 13.92 2.16
N ASN A 141 0.06 15.03 1.57
CA ASN A 141 -0.66 15.07 0.30
C ASN A 141 -0.05 16.15 -0.60
N LYS A 142 0.35 15.77 -1.81
CA LYS A 142 0.72 16.74 -2.84
C LYS A 142 -0.55 17.25 -3.51
N GLU A 143 -0.68 18.56 -3.70
CA GLU A 143 -1.75 19.14 -4.51
C GLU A 143 -1.50 18.83 -6.00
N THR A 144 -1.78 17.60 -6.40
CA THR A 144 -1.69 17.16 -7.80
C THR A 144 -3.10 16.90 -8.32
N LYS A 145 -3.55 17.73 -9.26
CA LYS A 145 -4.89 17.57 -9.88
C LYS A 145 -5.01 16.35 -10.79
N ASP A 146 -3.87 15.79 -11.22
CA ASP A 146 -3.81 14.79 -12.29
C ASP A 146 -3.22 13.44 -11.87
N ALA A 147 -2.91 13.24 -10.58
CA ALA A 147 -2.39 11.96 -10.10
C ALA A 147 -3.42 10.85 -10.29
N LYS A 148 -3.02 9.80 -10.98
CA LYS A 148 -3.85 8.62 -11.25
C LYS A 148 -3.40 7.47 -10.34
N PRO A 149 -4.27 6.97 -9.45
CA PRO A 149 -3.89 5.91 -8.52
C PRO A 149 -3.45 4.66 -9.27
N THR A 150 -2.42 4.01 -8.77
CA THR A 150 -2.00 2.68 -9.25
C THR A 150 -2.96 1.63 -8.71
N LEU A 151 -3.56 0.85 -9.59
CA LEU A 151 -4.48 -0.24 -9.27
C LEU A 151 -3.81 -1.59 -9.56
N PHE A 152 -3.76 -2.46 -8.57
CA PHE A 152 -3.35 -3.84 -8.74
C PHE A 152 -4.50 -4.66 -9.35
N MET A 153 -4.26 -5.24 -10.52
CA MET A 153 -5.25 -6.01 -11.29
C MET A 153 -5.14 -7.52 -11.06
N GLY A 154 -4.17 -7.96 -10.27
CA GLY A 154 -3.81 -9.37 -10.09
C GLY A 154 -2.60 -9.78 -10.93
N LYS A 155 -1.87 -10.83 -10.52
CA LYS A 155 -0.72 -11.42 -11.26
C LYS A 155 0.37 -10.44 -11.71
N GLY A 156 0.64 -9.39 -10.94
CA GLY A 156 1.63 -8.38 -11.33
C GLY A 156 1.17 -7.40 -12.40
N TYR A 157 -0.11 -7.42 -12.80
CA TYR A 157 -0.67 -6.40 -13.68
C TYR A 157 -1.14 -5.19 -12.89
N TYR A 158 -0.85 -4.00 -13.42
CA TYR A 158 -1.25 -2.72 -12.88
C TYR A 158 -1.98 -1.89 -13.94
N ASP A 159 -2.92 -1.06 -13.51
CA ASP A 159 -3.68 -0.11 -14.36
C ASP A 159 -4.09 1.10 -13.50
N THR A 160 -4.93 1.96 -14.02
CA THR A 160 -5.50 3.11 -13.32
C THR A 160 -6.98 3.29 -13.62
N VAL A 161 -7.62 4.24 -12.90
CA VAL A 161 -9.00 4.64 -13.17
C VAL A 161 -9.08 5.34 -14.54
N LYS A 162 -10.04 4.91 -15.37
CA LYS A 162 -10.34 5.49 -16.68
C LYS A 162 -11.70 6.21 -16.62
N GLY A 163 -11.75 7.42 -17.11
CA GLY A 163 -12.95 8.27 -17.13
C GLY A 163 -13.07 9.20 -15.93
N GLU A 164 -14.11 10.02 -15.96
CA GLU A 164 -14.39 11.02 -14.93
C GLU A 164 -15.21 10.42 -13.79
N PRO A 165 -14.97 10.83 -12.53
CA PRO A 165 -15.77 10.38 -11.40
C PRO A 165 -17.23 10.83 -11.54
N ILE A 166 -18.16 9.91 -11.28
CA ILE A 166 -19.60 10.18 -11.30
C ILE A 166 -20.06 10.50 -9.88
N ARG A 167 -20.61 11.70 -9.66
CA ARG A 167 -21.29 12.04 -8.42
C ARG A 167 -22.75 11.57 -8.48
N LEU A 168 -23.11 10.63 -7.61
CA LEU A 168 -24.51 10.26 -7.42
C LEU A 168 -25.18 11.28 -6.50
N GLN A 169 -26.27 11.92 -6.98
CA GLN A 169 -27.10 12.77 -6.13
C GLN A 169 -27.85 11.92 -5.11
N ARG A 170 -27.77 12.31 -3.83
CA ARG A 170 -28.60 11.68 -2.79
C ARG A 170 -29.98 12.32 -2.81
N SER A 171 -31.03 11.53 -2.58
CA SER A 171 -32.41 12.02 -2.50
C SER A 171 -32.66 13.01 -1.36
N SER A 172 -31.71 13.22 -0.47
CA SER A 172 -31.73 14.21 0.61
C SER A 172 -31.21 15.59 0.19
N ASP A 173 -30.76 15.77 -1.04
CA ASP A 173 -30.26 17.05 -1.58
C ASP A 173 -31.36 17.81 -2.38
N VAL A 174 -32.66 17.43 -2.21
CA VAL A 174 -33.84 18.06 -2.79
C VAL A 174 -34.68 18.71 -1.70
#